data_2fa3f044e5760a5c481a12d700551c46
#
_entry.id   2fa3f044e5760a5c481a12d700551c46
#
_cell.length_a   1.000
_cell.length_b   1.000
_cell.length_c   1.000
_cell.angle_alpha   90.00
_cell.angle_beta   90.00
_cell.angle_gamma   90.00
#
_symmetry.space_group_name_H-M   'P 1'
#
loop_
_entity.id
_entity.type
_entity.pdbx_description
1 polymer ?
#
loop_
_entity_poly.entity_id
_entity_poly.type
_entity_poly.pdbx_seq_one_letter_code
_entity_poly.pdbx_strand_id
1 'polypeptide(L)'
;MLNDKELRAALIQWLNRKSVKPKKIVEELSVNNGFAIADVVAIYKEMHCFEIKGDHDKIERIIKQGISYNLSFRKITLVTTLKHRDKALSLSPSHWGIIIAKDVNGEVKFSYERKCKDNVGYSPIVALTTLWKSEMLEILDKEKIHLLNKEKTRDMISLRISNALDKLSISSEISDKLLHRSRIIYDK
;
A
#
# COMPACT_ATOMS: atom_id res chain seq x y z
N MET A 1 -20.92 14.73 -6.92
CA MET A 1 -19.98 14.60 -5.76
C MET A 1 -19.54 13.15 -5.68
N LEU A 2 -18.25 12.91 -5.46
CA LEU A 2 -17.67 11.56 -5.43
C LEU A 2 -17.34 11.15 -3.98
N ASN A 3 -17.95 10.04 -3.54
CA ASN A 3 -17.62 9.45 -2.23
C ASN A 3 -16.52 8.39 -2.36
N ASP A 4 -16.00 7.91 -1.20
CA ASP A 4 -14.93 6.91 -1.13
C ASP A 4 -15.26 5.64 -1.93
N LYS A 5 -16.46 5.08 -1.77
CA LYS A 5 -16.89 3.84 -2.42
C LYS A 5 -16.92 3.96 -3.95
N GLU A 6 -17.42 5.08 -4.46
CA GLU A 6 -17.45 5.36 -5.91
C GLU A 6 -16.02 5.52 -6.47
N LEU A 7 -15.18 6.28 -5.76
CA LEU A 7 -13.78 6.46 -6.14
C LEU A 7 -12.99 5.14 -6.13
N ARG A 8 -13.19 4.30 -5.12
CA ARG A 8 -12.56 2.99 -4.98
C ARG A 8 -12.93 2.07 -6.14
N ALA A 9 -14.22 1.92 -6.43
CA ALA A 9 -14.68 1.08 -7.52
C ALA A 9 -14.16 1.57 -8.88
N ALA A 10 -14.20 2.87 -9.14
CA ALA A 10 -13.69 3.47 -10.35
C ALA A 10 -12.15 3.32 -10.48
N LEU A 11 -11.41 3.51 -9.39
CA LEU A 11 -9.96 3.34 -9.35
C LEU A 11 -9.55 1.91 -9.71
N ILE A 12 -10.21 0.91 -9.11
CA ILE A 12 -9.94 -0.51 -9.38
C ILE A 12 -10.16 -0.81 -10.87
N GLN A 13 -11.27 -0.35 -11.45
CA GLN A 13 -11.53 -0.52 -12.88
C GLN A 13 -10.47 0.17 -13.74
N TRP A 14 -10.08 1.40 -13.37
CA TRP A 14 -9.08 2.16 -14.09
C TRP A 14 -7.70 1.49 -14.04
N LEU A 15 -7.27 0.96 -12.89
CA LEU A 15 -6.02 0.22 -12.75
C LEU A 15 -6.01 -1.03 -13.62
N ASN A 16 -7.12 -1.76 -13.71
CA ASN A 16 -7.26 -2.95 -14.53
C ASN A 16 -7.31 -2.69 -16.04
N ARG A 17 -7.57 -1.43 -16.45
CA ARG A 17 -7.56 -0.99 -17.87
C ARG A 17 -6.20 -0.44 -18.32
N LYS A 18 -5.22 -0.29 -17.41
CA LYS A 18 -3.88 0.19 -17.76
C LYS A 18 -3.14 -0.83 -18.64
N SER A 19 -2.21 -0.33 -19.46
CA SER A 19 -1.30 -1.20 -20.24
C SER A 19 -0.48 -2.13 -19.34
N VAL A 20 -0.01 -1.61 -18.20
CA VAL A 20 0.61 -2.41 -17.15
C VAL A 20 -0.42 -2.61 -16.05
N LYS A 21 -1.01 -3.80 -16.00
CA LYS A 21 -2.03 -4.16 -15.01
C LYS A 21 -1.39 -4.68 -13.71
N PRO A 22 -2.01 -4.44 -12.54
CA PRO A 22 -1.63 -5.12 -11.32
C PRO A 22 -1.92 -6.64 -11.45
N LYS A 23 -1.07 -7.47 -10.89
CA LYS A 23 -1.28 -8.92 -10.78
C LYS A 23 -2.45 -9.24 -9.83
N LYS A 24 -2.64 -8.40 -8.81
CA LYS A 24 -3.73 -8.50 -7.83
C LYS A 24 -4.01 -7.12 -7.25
N ILE A 25 -5.26 -6.89 -6.88
CA ILE A 25 -5.66 -5.74 -6.07
C ILE A 25 -6.16 -6.27 -4.72
N VAL A 26 -5.67 -5.67 -3.65
CA VAL A 26 -6.10 -5.96 -2.27
C VAL A 26 -6.73 -4.69 -1.74
N GLU A 27 -7.94 -4.80 -1.21
CA GLU A 27 -8.63 -3.71 -0.53
C GLU A 27 -8.45 -3.86 0.97
N GLU A 28 -8.41 -2.73 1.67
CA GLU A 28 -8.33 -2.64 3.13
C GLU A 28 -7.18 -3.46 3.74
N LEU A 29 -5.99 -3.32 3.15
CA LEU A 29 -4.81 -4.01 3.66
C LEU A 29 -4.32 -3.38 4.97
N SER A 30 -4.35 -4.16 6.03
CA SER A 30 -3.76 -3.79 7.33
C SER A 30 -2.23 -3.78 7.25
N VAL A 31 -1.60 -2.68 7.67
CA VAL A 31 -0.15 -2.48 7.65
C VAL A 31 0.37 -1.94 8.97
N ASN A 32 1.68 -2.01 9.16
CA ASN A 32 2.34 -1.54 10.38
C ASN A 32 1.68 -2.10 11.65
N ASN A 33 1.56 -3.43 11.74
CA ASN A 33 0.92 -4.12 12.88
C ASN A 33 -0.53 -3.66 13.17
N GLY A 34 -1.28 -3.20 12.16
CA GLY A 34 -2.67 -2.74 12.31
C GLY A 34 -2.82 -1.25 12.64
N PHE A 35 -1.73 -0.48 12.70
CA PHE A 35 -1.81 0.96 12.96
C PHE A 35 -2.44 1.76 11.80
N ALA A 36 -2.47 1.20 10.58
CA ALA A 36 -3.19 1.77 9.46
C ALA A 36 -3.76 0.68 8.55
N ILE A 37 -4.82 1.06 7.82
CA ILE A 37 -5.44 0.23 6.78
C ILE A 37 -5.35 1.02 5.48
N ALA A 38 -4.70 0.44 4.47
CA ALA A 38 -4.57 1.03 3.15
C ALA A 38 -5.82 0.69 2.31
N ASP A 39 -6.47 1.70 1.72
CA ASP A 39 -7.75 1.54 1.03
C ASP A 39 -7.64 0.59 -0.15
N VAL A 40 -6.65 0.80 -1.03
CA VAL A 40 -6.38 -0.05 -2.20
C VAL A 40 -4.88 -0.27 -2.33
N VAL A 41 -4.45 -1.51 -2.44
CA VAL A 41 -3.07 -1.87 -2.72
C VAL A 41 -3.01 -2.68 -4.02
N ALA A 42 -2.37 -2.11 -5.03
CA ALA A 42 -2.10 -2.77 -6.30
C ALA A 42 -0.76 -3.51 -6.25
N ILE A 43 -0.79 -4.81 -6.48
CA ILE A 43 0.40 -5.67 -6.47
C ILE A 43 0.92 -5.82 -7.90
N TYR A 44 2.12 -5.31 -8.13
CA TYR A 44 2.92 -5.49 -9.35
C TYR A 44 4.12 -6.39 -9.02
N LYS A 45 5.35 -5.96 -9.36
CA LYS A 45 6.58 -6.52 -8.77
C LYS A 45 6.74 -6.07 -7.31
N GLU A 46 6.23 -4.86 -7.01
CA GLU A 46 6.17 -4.25 -5.68
C GLU A 46 4.73 -3.81 -5.40
N MET A 47 4.42 -3.56 -4.13
CA MET A 47 3.13 -2.99 -3.73
C MET A 47 3.07 -1.49 -4.05
N HIS A 48 1.94 -1.04 -4.58
CA HIS A 48 1.61 0.38 -4.72
C HIS A 48 0.35 0.68 -3.90
N CYS A 49 0.50 1.48 -2.86
CA CYS A 49 -0.61 1.94 -2.02
C CYS A 49 -1.35 3.10 -2.67
N PHE A 50 -2.67 3.02 -2.71
CA PHE A 50 -3.57 4.10 -3.09
C PHE A 50 -4.47 4.43 -1.89
N GLU A 51 -4.28 5.59 -1.32
CA GLU A 51 -5.15 6.17 -0.29
C GLU A 51 -6.22 7.00 -0.97
N ILE A 52 -7.48 6.87 -0.54
CA ILE A 52 -8.63 7.52 -1.18
C ILE A 52 -9.22 8.57 -0.24
N LYS A 53 -9.51 9.74 -0.77
CA LYS A 53 -10.23 10.80 -0.06
C LYS A 53 -11.29 11.42 -0.98
N GLY A 54 -12.54 11.08 -0.73
CA GLY A 54 -13.69 11.65 -1.43
C GLY A 54 -14.04 13.07 -0.96
N ASP A 55 -15.09 13.66 -1.54
CA ASP A 55 -15.49 15.05 -1.29
C ASP A 55 -15.85 15.35 0.16
N HIS A 56 -16.32 14.36 0.92
CA HIS A 56 -16.74 14.52 2.31
C HIS A 56 -15.66 14.13 3.34
N ASP A 57 -14.53 13.58 2.87
CA ASP A 57 -13.47 13.14 3.75
C ASP A 57 -12.65 14.30 4.32
N LYS A 58 -12.13 14.08 5.52
CA LYS A 58 -11.14 14.98 6.13
C LYS A 58 -9.77 14.62 5.58
N ILE A 59 -9.30 15.39 4.59
CA ILE A 59 -8.02 15.11 3.92
C ILE A 59 -6.83 15.17 4.90
N GLU A 60 -6.93 15.93 5.97
CA GLU A 60 -5.89 16.07 7.00
C GLU A 60 -5.53 14.73 7.66
N ARG A 61 -6.41 13.72 7.57
CA ARG A 61 -6.14 12.37 8.09
C ARG A 61 -4.93 11.71 7.41
N ILE A 62 -4.56 12.12 6.19
CA ILE A 62 -3.39 11.60 5.50
C ILE A 62 -2.08 11.87 6.25
N ILE A 63 -2.02 12.92 7.09
CA ILE A 63 -0.84 13.23 7.91
C ILE A 63 -0.56 12.08 8.87
N LYS A 64 -1.59 11.63 9.59
CA LYS A 64 -1.47 10.52 10.56
C LYS A 64 -1.31 9.17 9.86
N GLN A 65 -2.16 8.86 8.88
CA GLN A 65 -2.12 7.61 8.13
C GLN A 65 -0.79 7.48 7.37
N GLY A 66 -0.29 8.58 6.82
CA GLY A 66 0.93 8.66 6.03
C GLY A 66 2.18 8.23 6.79
N ILE A 67 2.21 8.33 8.12
CA ILE A 67 3.33 7.82 8.93
C ILE A 67 3.48 6.31 8.71
N SER A 68 2.39 5.56 8.86
CA SER A 68 2.41 4.10 8.65
C SER A 68 2.65 3.74 7.18
N TYR A 69 2.05 4.48 6.23
CA TYR A 69 2.24 4.21 4.81
C TYR A 69 3.68 4.44 4.35
N ASN A 70 4.32 5.52 4.83
CA ASN A 70 5.73 5.80 4.52
C ASN A 70 6.68 4.72 5.03
N LEU A 71 6.35 4.07 6.13
CA LEU A 71 7.14 2.95 6.65
C LEU A 71 6.87 1.65 5.87
N SER A 72 5.65 1.46 5.36
CA SER A 72 5.19 0.16 4.82
C SER A 72 5.29 0.04 3.30
N PHE A 73 5.30 1.16 2.55
CA PHE A 73 5.24 1.13 1.09
C PHE A 73 6.34 1.94 0.42
N ARG A 74 6.88 1.39 -0.66
CA ARG A 74 7.82 2.10 -1.53
C ARG A 74 7.14 3.04 -2.52
N LYS A 75 5.89 2.77 -2.89
CA LYS A 75 5.06 3.56 -3.80
C LYS A 75 3.74 3.90 -3.12
N ILE A 76 3.42 5.18 -3.06
CA ILE A 76 2.19 5.68 -2.44
C ILE A 76 1.58 6.74 -3.34
N THR A 77 0.27 6.69 -3.55
CA THR A 77 -0.49 7.67 -4.30
C THR A 77 -1.76 8.03 -3.55
N LEU A 78 -1.99 9.31 -3.35
CA LEU A 78 -3.27 9.84 -2.88
C LEU A 78 -4.20 10.01 -4.07
N VAL A 79 -5.40 9.45 -3.99
CA VAL A 79 -6.49 9.62 -4.95
C VAL A 79 -7.55 10.49 -4.32
N THR A 80 -7.84 11.63 -4.90
CA THR A 80 -8.81 12.57 -4.34
C THR A 80 -9.53 13.36 -5.44
N THR A 81 -10.38 14.30 -5.06
CA THR A 81 -11.17 15.12 -5.97
C THR A 81 -10.56 16.53 -6.11
N LEU A 82 -11.08 17.32 -7.05
CA LEU A 82 -10.67 18.73 -7.21
C LEU A 82 -10.83 19.55 -5.94
N LYS A 83 -11.85 19.24 -5.13
CA LYS A 83 -12.10 19.92 -3.84
C LYS A 83 -10.89 19.89 -2.90
N HIS A 84 -10.14 18.82 -2.92
CA HIS A 84 -9.01 18.62 -2.01
C HIS A 84 -7.63 18.83 -2.69
N ARG A 85 -7.59 19.23 -3.96
CA ARG A 85 -6.35 19.32 -4.76
C ARG A 85 -5.22 20.08 -4.06
N ASP A 86 -5.49 21.32 -3.64
CA ASP A 86 -4.45 22.18 -3.09
C ASP A 86 -3.96 21.71 -1.70
N LYS A 87 -4.89 21.19 -0.88
CA LYS A 87 -4.52 20.55 0.39
C LYS A 87 -3.75 19.25 0.14
N ALA A 88 -4.11 18.45 -0.85
CA ALA A 88 -3.37 17.25 -1.24
C ALA A 88 -1.92 17.58 -1.60
N LEU A 89 -1.71 18.63 -2.38
CA LEU A 89 -0.38 19.08 -2.78
C LEU A 89 0.45 19.59 -1.60
N SER A 90 -0.16 20.31 -0.65
CA SER A 90 0.53 20.88 0.50
C SER A 90 0.79 19.88 1.63
N LEU A 91 -0.12 18.93 1.86
CA LEU A 91 -0.04 17.99 2.99
C LEU A 91 0.68 16.68 2.66
N SER A 92 0.67 16.24 1.39
CA SER A 92 1.31 14.99 1.00
C SER A 92 2.82 15.15 0.86
N PRO A 93 3.62 14.19 1.33
CA PRO A 93 5.05 14.15 1.07
C PRO A 93 5.36 14.25 -0.44
N SER A 94 6.50 14.86 -0.79
CA SER A 94 6.86 15.12 -2.20
C SER A 94 7.05 13.85 -3.06
N HIS A 95 7.30 12.71 -2.42
CA HIS A 95 7.42 11.41 -3.11
C HIS A 95 6.07 10.73 -3.36
N TRP A 96 4.99 11.17 -2.70
CA TRP A 96 3.66 10.62 -2.99
C TRP A 96 3.17 11.08 -4.36
N GLY A 97 2.55 10.15 -5.11
CA GLY A 97 1.73 10.52 -6.26
C GLY A 97 0.43 11.19 -5.81
N ILE A 98 -0.16 11.98 -6.69
CA ILE A 98 -1.49 12.56 -6.51
C ILE A 98 -2.26 12.32 -7.80
N ILE A 99 -3.43 11.74 -7.68
CA ILE A 99 -4.39 11.53 -8.76
C ILE A 99 -5.66 12.29 -8.40
N ILE A 100 -6.13 13.11 -9.35
CA ILE A 100 -7.38 13.83 -9.23
C ILE A 100 -8.46 13.11 -10.01
N ALA A 101 -9.55 12.79 -9.30
CA ALA A 101 -10.75 12.23 -9.86
C ALA A 101 -11.77 13.35 -10.17
N LYS A 102 -12.42 13.26 -11.31
CA LYS A 102 -13.50 14.15 -11.74
C LYS A 102 -14.66 13.32 -12.24
N ASP A 103 -15.87 13.73 -11.90
CA ASP A 103 -17.08 13.22 -12.56
C ASP A 103 -17.25 13.95 -13.91
N VAL A 104 -17.33 13.20 -14.98
CA VAL A 104 -17.60 13.70 -16.32
C VAL A 104 -18.78 12.91 -16.89
N ASN A 105 -19.94 13.50 -16.86
CA ASN A 105 -21.20 12.88 -17.37
C ASN A 105 -21.51 11.51 -16.71
N GLY A 106 -21.31 11.39 -15.40
CA GLY A 106 -21.54 10.16 -14.65
C GLY A 106 -20.41 9.13 -14.71
N GLU A 107 -19.30 9.45 -15.39
CA GLU A 107 -18.12 8.61 -15.43
C GLU A 107 -16.96 9.27 -14.67
N VAL A 108 -16.29 8.50 -13.77
CA VAL A 108 -15.13 9.00 -13.03
C VAL A 108 -13.91 8.95 -13.93
N LYS A 109 -13.34 10.11 -14.22
CA LYS A 109 -12.08 10.26 -14.95
C LYS A 109 -10.94 10.59 -13.99
N PHE A 110 -9.77 9.99 -14.23
CA PHE A 110 -8.57 10.17 -13.42
C PHE A 110 -7.48 10.89 -14.19
N SER A 111 -6.84 11.86 -13.56
CA SER A 111 -5.68 12.57 -14.09
C SER A 111 -4.57 12.63 -13.06
N TYR A 112 -3.31 12.42 -13.49
CA TYR A 112 -2.16 12.61 -12.62
C TYR A 112 -1.89 14.09 -12.40
N GLU A 113 -1.93 14.53 -11.17
CA GLU A 113 -1.45 15.84 -10.74
C GLU A 113 0.06 15.75 -10.41
N ARG A 114 0.48 14.64 -9.80
CA ARG A 114 1.86 14.33 -9.47
C ARG A 114 2.10 12.83 -9.56
N LYS A 115 3.14 12.40 -10.27
CA LYS A 115 3.57 10.99 -10.29
C LYS A 115 4.30 10.63 -8.98
N CYS A 116 4.08 9.42 -8.47
CA CYS A 116 4.82 8.96 -7.30
C CYS A 116 6.30 8.72 -7.63
N LYS A 117 7.15 8.96 -6.63
CA LYS A 117 8.59 8.63 -6.66
C LYS A 117 8.87 7.52 -5.65
N ASP A 118 10.08 6.99 -5.65
CA ASP A 118 10.50 6.03 -4.65
C ASP A 118 10.54 6.67 -3.26
N ASN A 119 9.98 5.97 -2.30
CA ASN A 119 9.97 6.40 -0.90
C ASN A 119 11.25 5.97 -0.22
N VAL A 120 12.11 6.94 0.10
CA VAL A 120 13.38 6.70 0.81
C VAL A 120 13.16 6.32 2.29
N GLY A 121 12.02 6.70 2.87
CA GLY A 121 11.62 6.39 4.25
C GLY A 121 11.05 4.98 4.46
N TYR A 122 10.97 4.16 3.41
CA TYR A 122 10.51 2.78 3.50
C TYR A 122 11.35 1.96 4.49
N SER A 123 10.66 1.31 5.42
CA SER A 123 11.24 0.45 6.45
C SER A 123 10.92 -1.03 6.16
N PRO A 124 11.89 -1.83 5.71
CA PRO A 124 11.66 -3.26 5.47
C PRO A 124 11.11 -4.00 6.68
N ILE A 125 11.59 -3.67 7.88
CA ILE A 125 11.16 -4.29 9.14
C ILE A 125 9.65 -4.05 9.35
N VAL A 126 9.20 -2.79 9.19
CA VAL A 126 7.78 -2.45 9.35
C VAL A 126 6.95 -3.03 8.22
N ALA A 127 7.42 -2.97 6.99
CA ALA A 127 6.71 -3.53 5.84
C ALA A 127 6.47 -5.05 5.99
N LEU A 128 7.45 -5.80 6.50
CA LEU A 128 7.32 -7.23 6.76
C LEU A 128 6.20 -7.54 7.76
N THR A 129 5.84 -6.62 8.67
CA THR A 129 4.73 -6.83 9.60
C THR A 129 3.35 -6.87 8.94
N THR A 130 3.25 -6.59 7.64
CA THR A 130 2.06 -6.82 6.83
C THR A 130 1.82 -8.31 6.60
N LEU A 131 2.86 -9.13 6.72
CA LEU A 131 2.80 -10.58 6.54
C LEU A 131 2.39 -11.31 7.82
N TRP A 132 1.75 -12.47 7.65
CA TRP A 132 1.58 -13.42 8.74
C TRP A 132 2.92 -14.05 9.11
N LYS A 133 3.00 -14.56 10.34
CA LYS A 133 4.22 -15.25 10.80
C LYS A 133 4.60 -16.43 9.89
N SER A 134 3.61 -17.22 9.46
CA SER A 134 3.81 -18.34 8.53
C SER A 134 4.45 -17.90 7.22
N GLU A 135 3.98 -16.79 6.63
CA GLU A 135 4.53 -16.23 5.40
C GLU A 135 5.97 -15.75 5.56
N MET A 136 6.30 -15.16 6.72
CA MET A 136 7.70 -14.78 7.03
C MET A 136 8.60 -16.01 7.19
N LEU A 137 8.09 -17.10 7.81
CA LEU A 137 8.84 -18.36 7.94
C LEU A 137 9.10 -19.00 6.58
N GLU A 138 8.16 -18.91 5.65
CA GLU A 138 8.38 -19.37 4.26
C GLU A 138 9.46 -18.54 3.54
N ILE A 139 9.58 -17.23 3.81
CA ILE A 139 10.68 -16.40 3.27
C ILE A 139 12.01 -16.88 3.83
N LEU A 140 12.09 -17.15 5.12
CA LEU A 140 13.31 -17.66 5.76
C LEU A 140 13.75 -18.99 5.14
N ASP A 141 12.83 -19.91 4.94
CA ASP A 141 13.11 -21.22 4.34
C ASP A 141 13.61 -21.06 2.89
N LYS A 142 12.88 -20.30 2.07
CA LYS A 142 13.23 -20.03 0.67
C LYS A 142 14.63 -19.41 0.54
N GLU A 143 14.94 -18.42 1.37
CA GLU A 143 16.18 -17.67 1.33
C GLU A 143 17.30 -18.30 2.18
N LYS A 144 17.04 -19.49 2.78
CA LYS A 144 17.97 -20.23 3.65
C LYS A 144 18.51 -19.39 4.81
N ILE A 145 17.66 -18.56 5.39
CA ILE A 145 17.99 -17.70 6.54
C ILE A 145 17.66 -18.45 7.83
N HIS A 146 18.66 -18.73 8.64
CA HIS A 146 18.47 -19.46 9.90
C HIS A 146 18.05 -18.53 11.04
N LEU A 147 16.99 -18.94 11.78
CA LEU A 147 16.59 -18.31 13.04
C LEU A 147 17.41 -18.82 14.20
N LEU A 148 17.72 -17.93 15.15
CA LEU A 148 18.21 -18.35 16.46
C LEU A 148 17.06 -18.86 17.33
N ASN A 149 17.34 -19.78 18.26
CA ASN A 149 16.32 -20.42 19.11
C ASN A 149 15.41 -19.43 19.88
N LYS A 150 15.90 -18.23 20.16
CA LYS A 150 15.16 -17.15 20.85
C LYS A 150 14.32 -16.27 19.92
N GLU A 151 14.49 -16.34 18.60
CA GLU A 151 13.83 -15.49 17.61
C GLU A 151 12.46 -16.04 17.22
N LYS A 152 11.46 -15.88 18.10
CA LYS A 152 10.13 -16.50 17.93
C LYS A 152 9.01 -15.51 17.61
N THR A 153 9.21 -14.20 17.82
CA THR A 153 8.20 -13.17 17.56
C THR A 153 8.25 -12.68 16.11
N ARG A 154 7.12 -12.13 15.61
CA ARG A 154 7.07 -11.54 14.27
C ARG A 154 8.13 -10.44 14.08
N ASP A 155 8.33 -9.62 15.10
CA ASP A 155 9.30 -8.52 15.06
C ASP A 155 10.74 -9.02 14.97
N MET A 156 11.08 -10.08 15.72
CA MET A 156 12.40 -10.71 15.63
C MET A 156 12.63 -11.36 14.26
N ILE A 157 11.61 -12.00 13.71
CA ILE A 157 11.68 -12.61 12.38
C ILE A 157 11.84 -11.53 11.31
N SER A 158 11.06 -10.44 11.37
CA SER A 158 11.18 -9.33 10.42
C SER A 158 12.56 -8.66 10.49
N LEU A 159 13.11 -8.49 11.68
CA LEU A 159 14.46 -7.99 11.88
C LEU A 159 15.50 -8.94 11.24
N ARG A 160 15.35 -10.24 11.45
CA ARG A 160 16.25 -11.26 10.86
C ARG A 160 16.23 -11.21 9.33
N ILE A 161 15.05 -11.16 8.72
CA ILE A 161 14.88 -11.04 7.26
C ILE A 161 15.50 -9.73 6.76
N SER A 162 15.22 -8.61 7.45
CA SER A 162 15.69 -7.29 7.02
C SER A 162 17.21 -7.12 7.11
N ASN A 163 17.89 -7.90 7.95
CA ASN A 163 19.36 -7.92 8.04
C ASN A 163 20.01 -8.81 6.96
N ALA A 164 19.25 -9.73 6.38
CA ALA A 164 19.76 -10.69 5.41
C ALA A 164 19.48 -10.30 3.95
N LEU A 165 18.41 -9.56 3.70
CA LEU A 165 17.97 -9.18 2.35
C LEU A 165 17.96 -7.66 2.16
N ASP A 166 18.16 -7.22 0.93
CA ASP A 166 18.02 -5.81 0.56
C ASP A 166 16.55 -5.37 0.47
N LYS A 167 16.34 -4.05 0.48
CA LYS A 167 15.00 -3.43 0.49
C LYS A 167 14.12 -3.83 -0.70
N LEU A 168 14.71 -4.02 -1.89
CA LEU A 168 13.97 -4.37 -3.10
C LEU A 168 13.54 -5.83 -3.05
N SER A 169 14.45 -6.71 -2.64
CA SER A 169 14.15 -8.13 -2.44
C SER A 169 13.04 -8.32 -1.41
N ILE A 170 13.09 -7.64 -0.27
CA ILE A 170 12.03 -7.69 0.74
C ILE A 170 10.70 -7.19 0.18
N SER A 171 10.69 -6.07 -0.53
CA SER A 171 9.46 -5.54 -1.14
C SER A 171 8.84 -6.52 -2.14
N SER A 172 9.68 -7.22 -2.92
CA SER A 172 9.26 -8.26 -3.86
C SER A 172 8.70 -9.48 -3.13
N GLU A 173 9.36 -9.96 -2.07
CA GLU A 173 8.90 -11.10 -1.28
C GLU A 173 7.55 -10.82 -0.61
N ILE A 174 7.35 -9.62 -0.04
CA ILE A 174 6.06 -9.23 0.52
C ILE A 174 4.97 -9.25 -0.57
N SER A 175 5.26 -8.71 -1.75
CA SER A 175 4.32 -8.71 -2.88
C SER A 175 3.96 -10.13 -3.31
N ASP A 176 4.94 -11.02 -3.39
CA ASP A 176 4.75 -12.42 -3.77
C ASP A 176 3.85 -13.16 -2.76
N LYS A 177 4.10 -12.99 -1.45
CA LYS A 177 3.24 -13.59 -0.42
C LYS A 177 1.79 -13.09 -0.49
N LEU A 178 1.58 -11.78 -0.64
CA LEU A 178 0.25 -11.21 -0.76
C LEU A 178 -0.45 -11.62 -2.06
N LEU A 179 0.30 -11.85 -3.14
CA LEU A 179 -0.26 -12.35 -4.39
C LEU A 179 -0.90 -13.73 -4.20
N HIS A 180 -0.23 -14.63 -3.48
CA HIS A 180 -0.67 -16.00 -3.24
C HIS A 180 -1.60 -16.16 -2.03
N ARG A 181 -1.70 -15.14 -1.18
CA ARG A 181 -2.61 -15.17 -0.02
C ARG A 181 -4.05 -15.34 -0.48
N SER A 182 -4.69 -16.43 -0.08
CA SER A 182 -6.13 -16.64 -0.28
C SER A 182 -6.92 -15.54 0.42
N ARG A 183 -8.03 -15.09 -0.15
CA ARG A 183 -8.96 -14.21 0.55
C ARG A 183 -9.46 -14.94 1.79
N ILE A 184 -9.06 -14.50 2.97
CA ILE A 184 -9.77 -14.88 4.19
C ILE A 184 -11.04 -14.05 4.17
N ILE A 185 -12.16 -14.68 3.87
CA ILE A 185 -13.47 -14.12 4.14
C ILE A 185 -13.57 -14.16 5.67
N TYR A 186 -13.42 -13.02 6.33
CA TYR A 186 -13.89 -12.89 7.70
C TYR A 186 -15.40 -12.84 7.60
N ASP A 187 -16.07 -13.99 7.79
CA ASP A 187 -17.48 -14.00 8.14
C ASP A 187 -17.62 -13.24 9.47
N LYS A 188 -18.30 -12.12 9.40
CA LYS A 188 -18.70 -11.31 10.58
C LYS A 188 -19.93 -11.91 11.23
#